data_8c9a665a76bf8db783eda99583cd9423
#
_entry.id   8c9a665a76bf8db783eda99583cd9423
#
_cell.length_a   1.000
_cell.length_b   1.000
_cell.length_c   1.000
_cell.angle_alpha   90.00
_cell.angle_beta   90.00
_cell.angle_gamma   90.00
#
_symmetry.space_group_name_H-M   'P 1'
#
loop_
_entity.id
_entity.type
_entity.pdbx_description
1 polymer ?
#
loop_
_entity_poly.entity_id
_entity_poly.type
_entity_poly.pdbx_seq_one_letter_code
_entity_poly.pdbx_strand_id
1 'polypeptide(L)'
;TALIPFLEHDDANRALMGANMQRQAVPLIRSDAPLVGTGMEFRAAVDAGDVVTSEVAGVVKEVSADEIVIMTDEGGNKSVRLQKFTRSNQGTCINQRPLVAEGDRVEIGSPLADGPCTDEGEMALGTNLLVAFMPWNGSNYEDAIILSQRLVQEDVLTSIHIEEHEVDARDTKLGPEEITRDIPNVGDELLADLDERGIIRVGAEVTTGDILVGKVTPKGETELTPEERLLRAIFGEKAREVRDTSMKVPHGESGTVIGVREFSREDGDELPPGVNQLVRVYVAQKRKISVGDKLAGRHGNKGVISKILPVEDMPFLEDGTPVDVVLNPLGVPGRMNIGQILEIHLGWLAANGWHVDDSVKEEWAERLRGIGVADAAPGTNVATPVFDGAREDEIVGLLGSTLPTRDGVRLVGANGKARLFDGRSGEPFPDPVSVGYMYILKLHHLVDDKIHARSTGPYSMITQQPLGGKAQFGGQRFGEMEVWAMEAYGAAYALQELLTIKSDDVPGRVKVYEAIVKGENIPDSGIPESFKVLIKEMQSLCLNVEVLSQDGSSIEMRDAEEDVFRAAEELGIDLSRREPSSVEEV
;
A
#
# COMPACT_ATOMS: atom_id res chain seq x y z
N THR A 1 0.46 22.12 -8.07
CA THR A 1 -0.69 23.06 -7.95
C THR A 1 -1.29 23.40 -9.30
N ALA A 2 -0.47 23.58 -10.36
CA ALA A 2 -0.97 23.93 -11.70
C ALA A 2 -1.85 22.83 -12.36
N LEU A 3 -1.97 21.67 -11.77
CA LEU A 3 -2.82 20.55 -12.22
C LEU A 3 -4.17 20.49 -11.49
N ILE A 4 -4.45 21.44 -10.61
CA ILE A 4 -5.72 21.54 -9.90
C ILE A 4 -6.67 22.46 -10.68
N PRO A 5 -7.75 21.92 -11.29
CA PRO A 5 -8.73 22.77 -11.96
C PRO A 5 -9.49 23.62 -10.93
N PHE A 6 -9.89 24.83 -11.30
CA PHE A 6 -10.60 25.75 -10.40
C PHE A 6 -9.86 26.04 -9.08
N LEU A 7 -8.53 26.08 -9.13
CA LEU A 7 -7.68 26.37 -7.96
C LEU A 7 -8.06 27.69 -7.29
N GLU A 8 -8.47 28.70 -8.08
CA GLU A 8 -8.89 30.02 -7.63
C GLU A 8 -10.13 30.00 -6.72
N HIS A 9 -10.90 28.93 -6.74
CA HIS A 9 -12.09 28.72 -5.91
C HIS A 9 -11.83 27.89 -4.66
N ASP A 10 -10.60 27.45 -4.44
CA ASP A 10 -10.19 26.65 -3.29
C ASP A 10 -9.38 27.47 -2.31
N ASP A 11 -9.56 27.20 -1.01
CA ASP A 11 -8.69 27.74 0.03
C ASP A 11 -7.26 27.25 -0.15
N ALA A 12 -6.28 28.12 0.13
CA ALA A 12 -4.86 27.83 -0.03
C ALA A 12 -4.38 26.59 0.73
N ASN A 13 -4.91 26.37 1.96
CA ASN A 13 -4.58 25.19 2.76
C ASN A 13 -5.04 23.90 2.08
N ARG A 14 -6.22 23.93 1.45
CA ARG A 14 -6.75 22.76 0.73
C ARG A 14 -6.05 22.53 -0.60
N ALA A 15 -5.70 23.58 -1.31
CA ALA A 15 -4.87 23.51 -2.51
C ALA A 15 -3.49 22.88 -2.21
N LEU A 16 -2.87 23.24 -1.09
CA LEU A 16 -1.63 22.62 -0.62
C LEU A 16 -1.79 21.10 -0.38
N MET A 17 -2.88 20.71 0.32
CA MET A 17 -3.16 19.29 0.55
C MET A 17 -3.39 18.54 -0.77
N GLY A 18 -4.16 19.13 -1.70
CA GLY A 18 -4.42 18.56 -3.01
C GLY A 18 -3.13 18.37 -3.82
N ALA A 19 -2.27 19.38 -3.87
CA ALA A 19 -0.98 19.29 -4.55
C ALA A 19 -0.08 18.20 -3.95
N ASN A 20 -0.06 18.05 -2.62
CA ASN A 20 0.70 16.99 -1.95
C ASN A 20 0.14 15.61 -2.22
N MET A 21 -1.20 15.45 -2.28
CA MET A 21 -1.83 14.15 -2.53
C MET A 21 -1.65 13.67 -3.97
N GLN A 22 -1.59 14.56 -4.96
CA GLN A 22 -1.24 14.19 -6.34
C GLN A 22 0.11 13.48 -6.42
N ARG A 23 1.09 13.87 -5.61
CA ARG A 23 2.41 13.20 -5.54
C ARG A 23 2.38 11.82 -4.89
N GLN A 24 1.30 11.46 -4.19
CA GLN A 24 1.10 10.18 -3.51
C GLN A 24 0.17 9.24 -4.30
N ALA A 25 -0.24 9.63 -5.51
CA ALA A 25 -1.09 8.81 -6.34
C ALA A 25 -0.37 7.54 -6.79
N VAL A 26 -1.08 6.41 -6.74
CA VAL A 26 -0.58 5.10 -7.17
C VAL A 26 -0.91 4.90 -8.64
N PRO A 27 0.03 4.44 -9.48
CA PRO A 27 -0.26 4.04 -10.86
C PRO A 27 -1.32 2.93 -10.89
N LEU A 28 -2.38 3.14 -11.65
CA LEU A 28 -3.44 2.17 -11.84
C LEU A 28 -3.16 1.30 -13.08
N ILE A 29 -3.79 0.13 -13.15
CA ILE A 29 -3.70 -0.74 -14.34
C ILE A 29 -4.29 -0.02 -15.57
N ARG A 30 -5.40 0.69 -15.35
CA ARG A 30 -6.02 1.59 -16.32
C ARG A 30 -6.19 2.93 -15.65
N SER A 31 -5.35 3.86 -16.01
CA SER A 31 -5.50 5.27 -15.63
C SER A 31 -6.21 6.00 -16.77
N ASP A 32 -7.10 6.91 -16.43
CA ASP A 32 -7.80 7.76 -17.40
C ASP A 32 -7.23 9.16 -17.36
N ALA A 33 -7.14 9.83 -18.51
CA ALA A 33 -6.90 11.27 -18.55
C ALA A 33 -8.09 12.00 -17.86
N PRO A 34 -7.84 13.09 -17.12
CA PRO A 34 -8.92 13.82 -16.47
C PRO A 34 -9.87 14.46 -17.47
N LEU A 35 -11.19 14.25 -17.34
CA LEU A 35 -12.19 14.94 -18.15
C LEU A 35 -12.10 16.45 -17.99
N VAL A 36 -11.79 16.91 -16.78
CA VAL A 36 -11.55 18.32 -16.47
C VAL A 36 -10.09 18.51 -16.10
N GLY A 37 -9.31 18.99 -17.05
CA GLY A 37 -7.88 19.26 -16.90
C GLY A 37 -7.57 20.76 -16.84
N THR A 38 -6.30 21.11 -16.72
CA THR A 38 -5.79 22.50 -16.75
C THR A 38 -5.04 22.84 -18.03
N GLY A 39 -4.78 21.85 -18.89
CA GLY A 39 -3.96 21.99 -20.08
C GLY A 39 -2.45 21.85 -19.84
N MET A 40 -2.03 21.59 -18.59
CA MET A 40 -0.63 21.34 -18.23
C MET A 40 -0.28 19.85 -18.21
N GLU A 41 -1.27 18.96 -18.32
CA GLU A 41 -1.13 17.51 -18.15
C GLU A 41 -0.15 16.92 -19.19
N PHE A 42 -0.32 17.26 -20.45
CA PHE A 42 0.57 16.80 -21.53
C PHE A 42 2.02 17.24 -21.31
N ARG A 43 2.22 18.54 -21.06
CA ARG A 43 3.56 19.07 -20.85
C ARG A 43 4.22 18.48 -19.60
N ALA A 44 3.48 18.33 -18.53
CA ALA A 44 4.00 17.74 -17.29
C ALA A 44 4.42 16.27 -17.49
N ALA A 45 3.66 15.48 -18.26
CA ALA A 45 3.97 14.09 -18.57
C ALA A 45 5.22 13.95 -19.45
N VAL A 46 5.35 14.78 -20.46
CA VAL A 46 6.51 14.78 -21.36
C VAL A 46 7.78 15.26 -20.63
N ASP A 47 7.69 16.38 -19.88
CA ASP A 47 8.84 16.95 -19.16
C ASP A 47 9.30 16.03 -17.99
N ALA A 48 8.40 15.22 -17.42
CA ALA A 48 8.74 14.23 -16.40
C ALA A 48 9.48 13.00 -16.97
N GLY A 49 9.38 12.76 -18.27
CA GLY A 49 9.99 11.61 -18.95
C GLY A 49 9.21 10.30 -18.76
N ASP A 50 7.98 10.35 -18.25
CA ASP A 50 7.10 9.17 -18.15
C ASP A 50 6.59 8.75 -19.52
N VAL A 51 6.29 9.70 -20.40
CA VAL A 51 5.93 9.46 -21.80
C VAL A 51 7.21 9.30 -22.61
N VAL A 52 7.30 8.21 -23.35
CA VAL A 52 8.40 7.98 -24.30
C VAL A 52 8.12 8.80 -25.56
N THR A 53 8.96 9.77 -25.86
CA THR A 53 8.83 10.64 -27.04
C THR A 53 9.85 10.28 -28.11
N SER A 54 9.49 10.55 -29.37
CA SER A 54 10.42 10.34 -30.50
C SER A 54 11.53 11.40 -30.53
N GLU A 55 12.78 10.96 -30.63
CA GLU A 55 13.94 11.82 -30.85
C GLU A 55 14.18 12.09 -32.33
N VAL A 56 13.52 11.36 -33.22
CA VAL A 56 13.72 11.39 -34.66
C VAL A 56 12.39 11.50 -35.41
N ALA A 57 12.42 12.14 -36.59
CA ALA A 57 11.28 12.11 -37.50
C ALA A 57 11.39 10.88 -38.42
N GLY A 58 10.26 10.23 -38.70
CA GLY A 58 10.25 9.04 -39.54
C GLY A 58 8.91 8.32 -39.56
N VAL A 59 8.94 7.06 -40.00
CA VAL A 59 7.78 6.18 -40.06
C VAL A 59 8.04 4.97 -39.19
N VAL A 60 7.05 4.60 -38.38
CA VAL A 60 7.12 3.42 -37.51
C VAL A 60 7.11 2.17 -38.37
N LYS A 61 8.18 1.38 -38.30
CA LYS A 61 8.39 0.17 -39.10
C LYS A 61 7.84 -1.07 -38.41
N GLU A 62 8.06 -1.19 -37.11
CA GLU A 62 7.71 -2.36 -36.33
C GLU A 62 7.37 -1.94 -34.90
N VAL A 63 6.31 -2.52 -34.32
CA VAL A 63 5.89 -2.28 -32.95
C VAL A 63 5.73 -3.61 -32.25
N SER A 64 6.48 -3.80 -31.18
CA SER A 64 6.31 -4.91 -30.25
C SER A 64 5.98 -4.41 -28.85
N ALA A 65 5.68 -5.30 -27.92
CA ALA A 65 5.47 -4.93 -26.53
C ALA A 65 6.72 -4.30 -25.88
N ASP A 66 7.91 -4.70 -26.32
CA ASP A 66 9.19 -4.36 -25.69
C ASP A 66 9.99 -3.34 -26.48
N GLU A 67 9.67 -3.12 -27.78
CA GLU A 67 10.48 -2.33 -28.68
C GLU A 67 9.65 -1.68 -29.80
N ILE A 68 9.98 -0.44 -30.12
CA ILE A 68 9.44 0.31 -31.26
C ILE A 68 10.59 0.62 -32.18
N VAL A 69 10.51 0.24 -33.46
CA VAL A 69 11.52 0.53 -34.50
C VAL A 69 11.00 1.58 -35.45
N ILE A 70 11.71 2.71 -35.54
CA ILE A 70 11.38 3.84 -36.40
C ILE A 70 12.38 3.88 -37.56
N MET A 71 11.89 3.93 -38.79
CA MET A 71 12.68 4.20 -39.96
C MET A 71 12.77 5.72 -40.13
N THR A 72 13.95 6.26 -39.89
CA THR A 72 14.19 7.70 -39.97
C THR A 72 14.13 8.22 -41.43
N ASP A 73 13.75 9.47 -41.62
CA ASP A 73 13.73 10.12 -42.91
C ASP A 73 15.13 10.16 -43.56
N GLU A 74 16.20 10.00 -42.77
CA GLU A 74 17.60 9.90 -43.23
C GLU A 74 18.01 8.49 -43.71
N GLY A 75 17.11 7.50 -43.59
CA GLY A 75 17.32 6.13 -44.08
C GLY A 75 17.94 5.16 -43.03
N GLY A 76 18.00 5.55 -41.76
CA GLY A 76 18.43 4.70 -40.64
C GLY A 76 17.26 4.06 -39.91
N ASN A 77 17.52 3.00 -39.11
CA ASN A 77 16.56 2.47 -38.14
C ASN A 77 16.97 2.93 -36.74
N LYS A 78 16.03 3.52 -35.98
CA LYS A 78 16.19 3.83 -34.56
C LYS A 78 15.27 2.91 -33.77
N SER A 79 15.83 2.16 -32.81
CA SER A 79 15.10 1.29 -31.92
C SER A 79 14.93 1.98 -30.58
N VAL A 80 13.73 1.92 -30.03
CA VAL A 80 13.35 2.46 -28.72
C VAL A 80 12.82 1.30 -27.87
N ARG A 81 13.53 0.96 -26.79
CA ARG A 81 13.13 -0.10 -25.88
C ARG A 81 12.19 0.43 -24.81
N LEU A 82 11.14 -0.33 -24.52
CA LEU A 82 10.13 -0.03 -23.52
C LEU A 82 10.39 -0.77 -22.20
N GLN A 83 10.15 -0.11 -21.08
CA GLN A 83 10.23 -0.75 -19.77
C GLN A 83 8.95 -1.53 -19.47
N LYS A 84 9.10 -2.80 -19.14
CA LYS A 84 7.97 -3.71 -18.87
C LYS A 84 8.06 -4.25 -17.44
N PHE A 85 7.00 -4.00 -16.66
CA PHE A 85 6.81 -4.54 -15.30
C PHE A 85 8.04 -4.40 -14.40
N THR A 86 8.72 -3.25 -14.45
CA THR A 86 9.84 -2.95 -13.57
C THR A 86 9.34 -2.31 -12.26
N ARG A 87 10.07 -2.56 -11.18
CA ARG A 87 9.77 -1.99 -9.87
C ARG A 87 10.29 -0.55 -9.79
N SER A 88 9.43 0.37 -9.34
CA SER A 88 9.85 1.72 -8.94
C SER A 88 10.43 1.71 -7.51
N ASN A 89 11.05 2.83 -7.10
CA ASN A 89 11.57 2.99 -5.74
C ASN A 89 10.50 2.86 -4.65
N GLN A 90 9.24 3.09 -4.97
CA GLN A 90 8.10 2.98 -4.06
C GLN A 90 7.37 1.62 -4.14
N GLY A 91 7.92 0.64 -4.89
CA GLY A 91 7.29 -0.66 -5.08
C GLY A 91 6.12 -0.65 -6.06
N THR A 92 5.88 0.43 -6.77
CA THR A 92 4.85 0.51 -7.82
C THR A 92 5.37 -0.06 -9.14
N CYS A 93 4.45 -0.46 -10.03
CA CYS A 93 4.78 -1.04 -11.31
C CYS A 93 5.04 0.04 -12.36
N ILE A 94 6.18 -0.03 -13.04
CA ILE A 94 6.49 0.75 -14.24
C ILE A 94 6.26 -0.17 -15.44
N ASN A 95 5.28 0.17 -16.27
CA ASN A 95 4.95 -0.58 -17.47
C ASN A 95 4.60 0.39 -18.60
N GLN A 96 5.45 0.45 -19.63
CA GLN A 96 5.23 1.33 -20.79
C GLN A 96 4.43 0.59 -21.86
N ARG A 97 3.47 1.29 -22.46
CA ARG A 97 2.56 0.76 -23.49
C ARG A 97 2.71 1.57 -24.77
N PRO A 98 2.94 0.95 -25.95
CA PRO A 98 3.02 1.67 -27.22
C PRO A 98 1.66 2.32 -27.55
N LEU A 99 1.72 3.56 -28.06
CA LEU A 99 0.58 4.32 -28.57
C LEU A 99 0.49 4.27 -30.09
N VAL A 100 1.64 4.09 -30.75
CA VAL A 100 1.77 4.13 -32.20
C VAL A 100 1.54 2.77 -32.84
N ALA A 101 1.04 2.76 -34.08
CA ALA A 101 0.89 1.57 -34.89
C ALA A 101 1.94 1.53 -36.02
N GLU A 102 2.10 0.34 -36.59
CA GLU A 102 2.97 0.19 -37.79
C GLU A 102 2.48 1.05 -38.95
N GLY A 103 3.36 1.82 -39.56
CA GLY A 103 3.07 2.73 -40.65
C GLY A 103 2.75 4.16 -40.22
N ASP A 104 2.61 4.44 -38.93
CA ASP A 104 2.35 5.80 -38.44
C ASP A 104 3.58 6.70 -38.69
N ARG A 105 3.32 7.94 -39.08
CA ARG A 105 4.35 8.96 -39.19
C ARG A 105 4.51 9.68 -37.84
N VAL A 106 5.74 9.73 -37.37
CA VAL A 106 6.12 10.39 -36.12
C VAL A 106 7.06 11.54 -36.37
N GLU A 107 6.90 12.63 -35.63
CA GLU A 107 7.78 13.78 -35.63
C GLU A 107 8.62 13.81 -34.34
N ILE A 108 9.63 14.67 -34.30
CA ILE A 108 10.42 14.85 -33.06
C ILE A 108 9.51 15.40 -31.97
N GLY A 109 9.49 14.74 -30.82
CA GLY A 109 8.63 15.07 -29.68
C GLY A 109 7.24 14.41 -29.70
N SER A 110 6.89 13.66 -30.77
CA SER A 110 5.63 12.88 -30.77
C SER A 110 5.67 11.78 -29.71
N PRO A 111 4.58 11.55 -28.94
CA PRO A 111 4.49 10.46 -27.98
C PRO A 111 4.50 9.11 -28.69
N LEU A 112 5.37 8.21 -28.28
CA LEU A 112 5.50 6.85 -28.81
C LEU A 112 4.87 5.80 -27.90
N ALA A 113 5.03 5.98 -26.59
CA ALA A 113 4.49 5.07 -25.60
C ALA A 113 4.11 5.81 -24.31
N ASP A 114 3.02 5.36 -23.71
CA ASP A 114 2.58 5.81 -22.40
C ASP A 114 3.36 5.14 -21.29
N GLY A 115 3.58 5.89 -20.22
CA GLY A 115 4.16 5.41 -18.96
C GLY A 115 3.09 4.93 -17.96
N PRO A 116 3.49 4.73 -16.68
CA PRO A 116 2.62 4.17 -15.65
C PRO A 116 1.44 5.07 -15.24
N CYS A 117 1.59 6.40 -15.36
CA CYS A 117 0.57 7.39 -14.97
C CYS A 117 0.24 8.31 -16.14
N THR A 118 0.14 7.77 -17.34
CA THR A 118 -0.18 8.54 -18.53
C THR A 118 -1.22 7.83 -19.39
N ASP A 119 -1.99 8.59 -20.14
CA ASP A 119 -3.02 8.15 -21.06
C ASP A 119 -3.01 9.07 -22.28
N GLU A 120 -2.78 8.51 -23.47
CA GLU A 120 -2.61 9.23 -24.74
C GLU A 120 -1.58 10.39 -24.68
N GLY A 121 -0.52 10.22 -23.90
CA GLY A 121 0.52 11.22 -23.69
C GLY A 121 0.20 12.30 -22.66
N GLU A 122 -0.97 12.28 -22.05
CA GLU A 122 -1.37 13.17 -20.95
C GLU A 122 -1.18 12.51 -19.58
N MET A 123 -0.94 13.31 -18.55
CA MET A 123 -0.85 12.83 -17.17
C MET A 123 -2.18 12.28 -16.68
N ALA A 124 -2.18 11.01 -16.26
CA ALA A 124 -3.33 10.27 -15.77
C ALA A 124 -3.03 9.66 -14.39
N LEU A 125 -3.30 10.41 -13.31
CA LEU A 125 -3.01 10.01 -11.94
C LEU A 125 -4.14 9.22 -11.27
N GLY A 126 -5.31 9.12 -11.91
CA GLY A 126 -6.50 8.50 -11.33
C GLY A 126 -7.54 8.13 -12.38
N THR A 127 -8.79 8.11 -11.98
CA THR A 127 -9.94 7.79 -12.85
C THR A 127 -11.08 8.77 -12.65
N ASN A 128 -11.90 8.95 -13.70
CA ASN A 128 -13.11 9.78 -13.67
C ASN A 128 -14.28 8.94 -13.18
N LEU A 129 -14.83 9.27 -12.00
CA LEU A 129 -15.92 8.51 -11.36
C LEU A 129 -17.17 9.36 -11.21
N LEU A 130 -18.34 8.73 -11.35
CA LEU A 130 -19.62 9.35 -11.11
C LEU A 130 -19.87 9.49 -9.61
N VAL A 131 -19.92 10.73 -9.13
CA VAL A 131 -20.01 11.08 -7.70
C VAL A 131 -21.36 11.71 -7.38
N ALA A 132 -21.95 11.33 -6.25
CA ALA A 132 -23.09 12.00 -5.64
C ALA A 132 -22.73 12.57 -4.26
N PHE A 133 -23.11 13.81 -4.00
CA PHE A 133 -22.93 14.45 -2.70
C PHE A 133 -24.20 14.34 -1.86
N MET A 134 -24.26 13.31 -1.01
CA MET A 134 -25.39 13.07 -0.13
C MET A 134 -24.98 12.29 1.12
N PRO A 135 -25.65 12.48 2.27
CA PRO A 135 -25.45 11.65 3.43
C PRO A 135 -26.02 10.23 3.17
N TRP A 136 -25.34 9.20 3.67
CA TRP A 136 -25.76 7.81 3.47
C TRP A 136 -25.73 7.02 4.80
N ASN A 137 -26.84 7.01 5.52
CA ASN A 137 -27.04 6.24 6.77
C ASN A 137 -25.88 6.36 7.79
N GLY A 138 -25.20 7.51 7.83
CA GLY A 138 -24.01 7.71 8.66
C GLY A 138 -22.74 7.01 8.20
N SER A 139 -22.79 6.20 7.15
CA SER A 139 -21.61 5.43 6.67
C SER A 139 -20.56 6.30 5.95
N ASN A 140 -20.90 7.54 5.59
CA ASN A 140 -19.99 8.53 5.02
C ASN A 140 -19.74 9.72 5.95
N TYR A 141 -19.94 9.54 7.28
CA TYR A 141 -19.61 10.54 8.28
C TYR A 141 -18.11 10.83 8.34
N GLU A 142 -17.73 12.10 8.56
CA GLU A 142 -16.34 12.55 8.68
C GLU A 142 -15.41 12.08 7.53
N ASP A 143 -15.77 12.38 6.28
CA ASP A 143 -14.99 12.05 5.08
C ASP A 143 -14.88 10.56 4.74
N ALA A 144 -15.66 9.71 5.36
CA ALA A 144 -15.76 8.33 4.92
C ALA A 144 -16.42 8.27 3.52
N ILE A 145 -15.90 7.36 2.70
CA ILE A 145 -16.30 7.22 1.30
C ILE A 145 -17.04 5.89 1.13
N ILE A 146 -18.14 5.92 0.39
CA ILE A 146 -18.85 4.72 -0.04
C ILE A 146 -18.58 4.50 -1.52
N LEU A 147 -18.21 3.28 -1.88
CA LEU A 147 -17.94 2.88 -3.25
C LEU A 147 -18.94 1.84 -3.75
N SER A 148 -19.17 1.87 -5.05
CA SER A 148 -19.85 0.80 -5.77
C SER A 148 -18.93 -0.41 -5.98
N GLN A 149 -19.48 -1.62 -5.85
CA GLN A 149 -18.77 -2.87 -6.13
C GLN A 149 -18.36 -2.98 -7.61
N ARG A 150 -18.98 -2.24 -8.52
CA ARG A 150 -18.57 -2.12 -9.92
C ARG A 150 -17.07 -1.80 -10.06
N LEU A 151 -16.56 -0.86 -9.25
CA LEU A 151 -15.15 -0.44 -9.29
C LEU A 151 -14.18 -1.57 -8.95
N VAL A 152 -14.59 -2.50 -8.09
CA VAL A 152 -13.80 -3.70 -7.74
C VAL A 152 -13.91 -4.78 -8.81
N GLN A 153 -15.10 -4.96 -9.40
CA GLN A 153 -15.36 -5.97 -10.42
C GLN A 153 -14.64 -5.66 -11.73
N GLU A 154 -14.68 -4.40 -12.17
CA GLU A 154 -14.08 -3.93 -13.42
C GLU A 154 -12.62 -3.51 -13.30
N ASP A 155 -12.00 -3.72 -12.13
CA ASP A 155 -10.60 -3.36 -11.85
C ASP A 155 -10.27 -1.86 -12.07
N VAL A 156 -11.23 -0.96 -11.85
CA VAL A 156 -11.08 0.48 -12.14
C VAL A 156 -9.99 1.14 -11.29
N LEU A 157 -9.95 0.82 -9.97
CA LEU A 157 -8.97 1.35 -9.03
C LEU A 157 -7.94 0.29 -8.60
N THR A 158 -7.63 -0.63 -9.47
CA THR A 158 -6.68 -1.72 -9.20
C THR A 158 -5.27 -1.29 -9.58
N SER A 159 -4.30 -1.64 -8.73
CA SER A 159 -2.89 -1.33 -8.90
C SER A 159 -2.02 -2.58 -8.78
N ILE A 160 -0.83 -2.53 -9.40
CA ILE A 160 0.17 -3.59 -9.29
C ILE A 160 1.30 -3.08 -8.42
N HIS A 161 1.67 -3.87 -7.40
CA HIS A 161 2.79 -3.59 -6.52
C HIS A 161 3.81 -4.70 -6.67
N ILE A 162 5.09 -4.32 -6.73
CA ILE A 162 6.21 -5.25 -6.90
C ILE A 162 7.10 -5.13 -5.67
N GLU A 163 7.14 -6.20 -4.86
CA GLU A 163 8.01 -6.29 -3.70
C GLU A 163 9.32 -6.97 -4.09
N GLU A 164 10.42 -6.50 -3.51
CA GLU A 164 11.76 -7.04 -3.71
C GLU A 164 12.21 -7.74 -2.44
N HIS A 165 12.51 -9.02 -2.55
CA HIS A 165 13.06 -9.83 -1.48
C HIS A 165 14.49 -10.17 -1.81
N GLU A 166 15.42 -9.77 -0.94
CA GLU A 166 16.84 -9.97 -1.12
C GLU A 166 17.38 -10.91 -0.05
N VAL A 167 18.14 -11.91 -0.47
CA VAL A 167 18.87 -12.81 0.41
C VAL A 167 20.32 -12.91 -0.01
N ASP A 168 21.21 -12.83 0.95
CA ASP A 168 22.64 -13.00 0.75
C ASP A 168 23.16 -14.30 1.43
N ALA A 169 24.12 -14.94 0.81
CA ALA A 169 24.87 -16.03 1.40
C ALA A 169 26.27 -15.52 1.78
N ARG A 170 26.57 -15.54 3.08
CA ARG A 170 27.80 -14.98 3.66
C ARG A 170 28.74 -16.05 4.16
N ASP A 171 30.02 -15.72 4.24
CA ASP A 171 30.98 -16.51 4.97
C ASP A 171 30.79 -16.32 6.47
N THR A 172 30.54 -17.40 7.20
CA THR A 172 30.48 -17.38 8.67
C THR A 172 31.73 -18.03 9.27
N LYS A 173 31.99 -17.82 10.56
CA LYS A 173 33.14 -18.45 11.26
C LYS A 173 33.06 -19.98 11.27
N LEU A 174 31.87 -20.55 11.05
CA LEU A 174 31.60 -22.00 11.07
C LEU A 174 31.60 -22.63 9.67
N GLY A 175 31.68 -21.81 8.63
CA GLY A 175 31.65 -22.20 7.23
C GLY A 175 30.81 -21.27 6.39
N PRO A 176 30.84 -21.38 5.07
CA PRO A 176 30.01 -20.57 4.19
C PRO A 176 28.51 -20.96 4.31
N GLU A 177 27.62 -19.98 4.19
CA GLU A 177 26.21 -20.24 3.96
C GLU A 177 26.01 -20.70 2.52
N GLU A 178 25.07 -21.60 2.30
CA GLU A 178 24.79 -22.14 0.97
C GLU A 178 23.32 -21.95 0.59
N ILE A 179 23.10 -21.57 -0.68
CA ILE A 179 21.77 -21.55 -1.28
C ILE A 179 21.54 -22.93 -1.90
N THR A 180 20.54 -23.65 -1.39
CA THR A 180 20.27 -25.04 -1.79
C THR A 180 18.79 -25.39 -1.63
N ARG A 181 18.32 -26.33 -2.44
CA ARG A 181 17.00 -26.95 -2.29
C ARG A 181 16.94 -27.94 -1.12
N ASP A 182 18.09 -28.46 -0.68
CA ASP A 182 18.18 -29.47 0.36
C ASP A 182 18.08 -28.88 1.76
N ILE A 183 16.86 -28.51 2.18
CA ILE A 183 16.53 -27.84 3.43
C ILE A 183 16.09 -28.88 4.47
N PRO A 184 16.67 -28.92 5.67
CA PRO A 184 16.26 -29.85 6.71
C PRO A 184 14.86 -29.56 7.24
N ASN A 185 14.09 -30.60 7.54
CA ASN A 185 12.75 -30.53 8.19
C ASN A 185 11.67 -29.77 7.39
N VAL A 186 11.78 -29.75 6.06
CA VAL A 186 10.78 -29.13 5.17
C VAL A 186 10.18 -30.22 4.29
N GLY A 187 8.85 -30.24 4.16
CA GLY A 187 8.14 -31.19 3.30
C GLY A 187 8.33 -30.88 1.82
N ASP A 188 8.28 -31.92 0.99
CA ASP A 188 8.46 -31.82 -0.48
C ASP A 188 7.43 -30.89 -1.15
N GLU A 189 6.26 -30.72 -0.55
CA GLU A 189 5.20 -29.81 -1.06
C GLU A 189 5.66 -28.35 -1.08
N LEU A 190 6.37 -27.90 -0.05
CA LEU A 190 6.90 -26.53 0.05
C LEU A 190 8.13 -26.31 -0.86
N LEU A 191 8.73 -27.38 -1.35
CA LEU A 191 9.88 -27.35 -2.24
C LEU A 191 9.49 -27.51 -3.72
N ALA A 192 8.21 -27.71 -4.02
CA ALA A 192 7.75 -28.01 -5.38
C ALA A 192 8.06 -26.89 -6.39
N ASP A 193 7.97 -25.64 -5.95
CA ASP A 193 8.19 -24.46 -6.79
C ASP A 193 9.66 -23.96 -6.79
N LEU A 194 10.55 -24.64 -6.09
CA LEU A 194 11.99 -24.34 -6.10
C LEU A 194 12.69 -25.12 -7.23
N ASP A 195 13.64 -24.46 -7.87
CA ASP A 195 14.54 -25.11 -8.84
C ASP A 195 15.60 -26.01 -8.16
N GLU A 196 16.49 -26.63 -8.94
CA GLU A 196 17.55 -27.49 -8.41
C GLU A 196 18.55 -26.73 -7.53
N ARG A 197 18.68 -25.41 -7.71
CA ARG A 197 19.54 -24.51 -6.93
C ARG A 197 18.89 -23.99 -5.65
N GLY A 198 17.60 -24.27 -5.44
CA GLY A 198 16.86 -23.82 -4.27
C GLY A 198 16.25 -22.43 -4.42
N ILE A 199 16.13 -21.93 -5.64
CA ILE A 199 15.52 -20.62 -5.95
C ILE A 199 14.14 -20.84 -6.56
N ILE A 200 13.19 -19.99 -6.23
CA ILE A 200 11.82 -20.10 -6.73
C ILE A 200 11.75 -19.82 -8.23
N ARG A 201 10.94 -20.58 -8.96
CA ARG A 201 10.73 -20.40 -10.39
C ARG A 201 9.91 -19.13 -10.69
N VAL A 202 10.21 -18.49 -11.80
CA VAL A 202 9.39 -17.37 -12.33
C VAL A 202 8.01 -17.88 -12.74
N GLY A 203 6.97 -17.15 -12.35
CA GLY A 203 5.57 -17.51 -12.59
C GLY A 203 4.93 -18.33 -11.46
N ALA A 204 5.66 -18.66 -10.39
CA ALA A 204 5.09 -19.31 -9.22
C ALA A 204 4.17 -18.37 -8.46
N GLU A 205 3.03 -18.85 -8.01
CA GLU A 205 2.16 -18.16 -7.06
C GLU A 205 2.64 -18.46 -5.65
N VAL A 206 2.87 -17.42 -4.86
CA VAL A 206 3.39 -17.53 -3.50
C VAL A 206 2.42 -16.94 -2.49
N THR A 207 2.37 -17.57 -1.33
CA THR A 207 1.59 -17.15 -0.17
C THR A 207 2.48 -17.01 1.06
N THR A 208 1.92 -16.42 2.12
CA THR A 208 2.63 -16.24 3.38
C THR A 208 3.26 -17.55 3.88
N GLY A 209 4.58 -17.53 4.10
CA GLY A 209 5.34 -18.66 4.64
C GLY A 209 5.97 -19.58 3.59
N ASP A 210 5.64 -19.41 2.31
CA ASP A 210 6.30 -20.15 1.21
C ASP A 210 7.76 -19.74 1.10
N ILE A 211 8.61 -20.67 0.66
CA ILE A 211 10.05 -20.47 0.54
C ILE A 211 10.35 -19.81 -0.81
N LEU A 212 10.97 -18.63 -0.79
CA LEU A 212 11.45 -17.95 -1.99
C LEU A 212 12.85 -18.41 -2.37
N VAL A 213 13.76 -18.51 -1.40
CA VAL A 213 15.14 -18.96 -1.59
C VAL A 213 15.51 -19.87 -0.43
N GLY A 214 15.87 -21.09 -0.75
CA GLY A 214 16.37 -22.06 0.23
C GLY A 214 17.80 -21.73 0.62
N LYS A 215 18.05 -21.47 1.90
CA LYS A 215 19.37 -21.18 2.45
C LYS A 215 19.61 -21.99 3.71
N VAL A 216 20.81 -22.54 3.85
CA VAL A 216 21.24 -23.26 5.04
C VAL A 216 22.50 -22.63 5.61
N THR A 217 22.54 -22.53 6.94
CA THR A 217 23.68 -21.99 7.69
C THR A 217 24.29 -23.09 8.53
N PRO A 218 25.66 -23.29 8.52
CA PRO A 218 26.30 -24.25 9.38
C PRO A 218 26.07 -24.01 10.87
N LYS A 219 25.78 -25.06 11.65
CA LYS A 219 25.62 -24.98 13.12
C LYS A 219 26.96 -25.29 13.80
N GLY A 220 27.25 -24.56 14.89
CA GLY A 220 28.33 -24.95 15.80
C GLY A 220 27.93 -26.13 16.69
N GLU A 221 28.90 -26.92 17.13
CA GLU A 221 28.66 -28.10 18.01
C GLU A 221 27.94 -27.78 19.31
N THR A 222 28.00 -26.54 19.76
CA THR A 222 27.37 -26.07 21.00
C THR A 222 25.88 -25.71 20.87
N GLU A 223 25.33 -25.65 19.65
CA GLU A 223 23.93 -25.25 19.41
C GLU A 223 23.00 -26.45 19.16
N LEU A 224 23.48 -27.68 19.31
CA LEU A 224 22.63 -28.85 19.14
C LEU A 224 21.66 -29.00 20.32
N THR A 225 20.36 -29.12 20.01
CA THR A 225 19.37 -29.48 21.04
C THR A 225 19.61 -30.84 21.62
N PRO A 226 19.17 -31.14 22.87
CA PRO A 226 19.32 -32.47 23.46
C PRO A 226 18.75 -33.61 22.60
N GLU A 227 17.65 -33.34 21.91
CA GLU A 227 17.00 -34.30 21.00
C GLU A 227 17.85 -34.52 19.75
N GLU A 228 18.46 -33.51 19.17
CA GLU A 228 19.35 -33.62 18.02
C GLU A 228 20.63 -34.36 18.38
N ARG A 229 21.18 -34.18 19.59
CA ARG A 229 22.31 -35.02 20.11
C ARG A 229 21.93 -36.49 20.24
N LEU A 230 20.72 -36.77 20.72
CA LEU A 230 20.21 -38.13 20.85
C LEU A 230 20.01 -38.78 19.46
N LEU A 231 19.41 -38.05 18.53
CA LEU A 231 19.24 -38.51 17.14
C LEU A 231 20.60 -38.78 16.44
N ARG A 232 21.60 -37.93 16.66
CA ARG A 232 22.96 -38.12 16.16
C ARG A 232 23.61 -39.37 16.77
N ALA A 233 23.39 -39.65 18.04
CA ALA A 233 23.90 -40.83 18.72
C ALA A 233 23.21 -42.12 18.25
N ILE A 234 21.94 -42.10 17.89
CA ILE A 234 21.13 -43.27 17.50
C ILE A 234 21.26 -43.57 16.00
N PHE A 235 21.23 -42.56 15.15
CA PHE A 235 21.15 -42.69 13.68
C PHE A 235 22.45 -42.41 12.95
N GLY A 236 23.54 -42.08 13.66
CA GLY A 236 24.83 -41.74 13.08
C GLY A 236 24.80 -40.37 12.34
N GLU A 237 25.76 -40.14 11.46
CA GLU A 237 26.03 -38.83 10.80
C GLU A 237 24.88 -38.16 10.01
N LYS A 238 23.65 -38.63 10.11
CA LYS A 238 22.50 -38.07 9.36
C LYS A 238 21.80 -36.89 10.02
N ALA A 239 22.17 -36.49 11.23
CA ALA A 239 21.76 -35.19 11.74
C ALA A 239 22.59 -34.11 11.05
N ARG A 240 22.03 -33.42 10.06
CA ARG A 240 22.73 -32.38 9.30
C ARG A 240 23.24 -31.30 10.22
N GLU A 241 24.48 -30.90 10.06
CA GLU A 241 25.15 -29.83 10.80
C GLU A 241 24.68 -28.41 10.36
N VAL A 242 23.50 -28.29 9.76
CA VAL A 242 23.01 -27.07 9.17
C VAL A 242 21.64 -26.69 9.74
N ARG A 243 21.39 -25.38 9.85
CA ARG A 243 20.12 -24.78 10.25
C ARG A 243 19.43 -24.17 9.03
N ASP A 244 18.11 -24.32 8.92
CA ASP A 244 17.29 -23.63 7.94
C ASP A 244 17.27 -22.12 8.23
N THR A 245 17.79 -21.34 7.29
CA THR A 245 17.78 -19.87 7.26
C THR A 245 17.18 -19.37 5.96
N SER A 246 16.33 -20.18 5.34
CA SER A 246 15.68 -19.87 4.07
C SER A 246 14.83 -18.60 4.17
N MET A 247 14.82 -17.85 3.07
CA MET A 247 13.93 -16.69 2.95
C MET A 247 12.53 -17.17 2.63
N LYS A 248 11.59 -16.78 3.47
CA LYS A 248 10.16 -17.06 3.31
C LYS A 248 9.40 -15.77 3.03
N VAL A 249 8.28 -15.91 2.33
CA VAL A 249 7.35 -14.79 2.10
C VAL A 249 6.88 -14.24 3.45
N PRO A 250 7.04 -12.92 3.71
CA PRO A 250 6.62 -12.30 4.94
C PRO A 250 5.12 -12.47 5.20
N HIS A 251 4.74 -12.37 6.49
CA HIS A 251 3.34 -12.51 6.87
C HIS A 251 2.47 -11.39 6.30
N GLY A 252 1.39 -11.76 5.61
CA GLY A 252 0.45 -10.84 4.97
C GLY A 252 0.82 -10.46 3.54
N GLU A 253 1.89 -11.03 2.99
CA GLU A 253 2.27 -10.88 1.59
C GLU A 253 1.90 -12.12 0.78
N SER A 254 1.54 -11.91 -0.47
CA SER A 254 1.25 -12.94 -1.46
C SER A 254 1.39 -12.36 -2.85
N GLY A 255 1.58 -13.18 -3.86
CA GLY A 255 1.69 -12.68 -5.22
C GLY A 255 2.25 -13.71 -6.20
N THR A 256 2.69 -13.23 -7.35
CA THR A 256 3.31 -14.05 -8.39
C THR A 256 4.74 -13.60 -8.61
N VAL A 257 5.67 -14.54 -8.67
CA VAL A 257 7.09 -14.25 -8.97
C VAL A 257 7.22 -13.81 -10.43
N ILE A 258 7.66 -12.58 -10.65
CA ILE A 258 7.84 -12.00 -12.00
C ILE A 258 9.28 -12.04 -12.49
N GLY A 259 10.24 -12.14 -11.58
CA GLY A 259 11.66 -12.18 -11.95
C GLY A 259 12.55 -12.59 -10.78
N VAL A 260 13.68 -13.14 -11.14
CA VAL A 260 14.75 -13.49 -10.21
C VAL A 260 16.06 -12.95 -10.78
N ARG A 261 16.90 -12.37 -9.95
CA ARG A 261 18.26 -11.94 -10.31
C ARG A 261 19.24 -12.55 -9.33
N GLU A 262 20.24 -13.19 -9.89
CA GLU A 262 21.33 -13.81 -9.13
C GLU A 262 22.62 -13.03 -9.40
N PHE A 263 23.38 -12.80 -8.36
CA PHE A 263 24.71 -12.21 -8.41
C PHE A 263 25.66 -13.12 -7.67
N SER A 264 26.76 -13.46 -8.30
CA SER A 264 27.78 -14.35 -7.73
C SER A 264 29.16 -13.72 -7.84
N ARG A 265 29.95 -13.88 -6.78
CA ARG A 265 31.35 -13.48 -6.81
C ARG A 265 32.16 -14.30 -7.82
N GLU A 266 31.77 -15.54 -8.09
CA GLU A 266 32.43 -16.42 -9.07
C GLU A 266 32.23 -15.89 -10.49
N ASP A 267 31.10 -15.26 -10.79
CA ASP A 267 30.80 -14.64 -12.08
C ASP A 267 31.45 -13.25 -12.25
N GLY A 268 32.11 -12.73 -11.21
CA GLY A 268 32.81 -11.44 -11.22
C GLY A 268 31.95 -10.24 -10.82
N ASP A 269 30.79 -10.45 -10.23
CA ASP A 269 29.92 -9.38 -9.74
C ASP A 269 30.52 -8.69 -8.51
N GLU A 270 30.34 -7.37 -8.43
CA GLU A 270 30.74 -6.56 -7.27
C GLU A 270 29.74 -6.77 -6.12
N LEU A 271 30.09 -7.64 -5.17
CA LEU A 271 29.32 -7.91 -3.96
C LEU A 271 29.96 -7.30 -2.71
N PRO A 272 29.18 -6.98 -1.66
CA PRO A 272 29.69 -6.52 -0.39
C PRO A 272 30.72 -7.49 0.19
N PRO A 273 31.67 -7.01 1.02
CA PRO A 273 32.67 -7.87 1.64
C PRO A 273 32.03 -9.00 2.47
N GLY A 274 32.50 -10.26 2.26
CA GLY A 274 31.98 -11.43 2.96
C GLY A 274 30.73 -12.05 2.37
N VAL A 275 30.14 -11.48 1.32
CA VAL A 275 29.00 -12.06 0.58
C VAL A 275 29.53 -12.83 -0.63
N ASN A 276 29.11 -14.07 -0.79
CA ASN A 276 29.50 -14.94 -1.89
C ASN A 276 28.45 -14.96 -3.00
N GLN A 277 27.19 -14.97 -2.62
CA GLN A 277 26.06 -15.00 -3.53
C GLN A 277 24.93 -14.12 -2.99
N LEU A 278 24.22 -13.42 -3.88
CA LEU A 278 23.07 -12.58 -3.57
C LEU A 278 21.97 -12.90 -4.56
N VAL A 279 20.78 -13.17 -4.05
CA VAL A 279 19.60 -13.46 -4.87
C VAL A 279 18.51 -12.45 -4.55
N ARG A 280 17.95 -11.84 -5.60
CA ARG A 280 16.80 -10.95 -5.53
C ARG A 280 15.62 -11.58 -6.22
N VAL A 281 14.51 -11.68 -5.51
CA VAL A 281 13.24 -12.19 -6.02
C VAL A 281 12.24 -11.07 -6.06
N TYR A 282 11.61 -10.88 -7.22
CA TYR A 282 10.57 -9.87 -7.42
C TYR A 282 9.21 -10.56 -7.44
N VAL A 283 8.34 -10.16 -6.50
CA VAL A 283 6.98 -10.69 -6.36
C VAL A 283 5.99 -9.58 -6.68
N ALA A 284 5.15 -9.79 -7.68
CA ALA A 284 4.10 -8.86 -8.06
C ALA A 284 2.77 -9.24 -7.40
N GLN A 285 2.11 -8.25 -6.82
CA GLN A 285 0.79 -8.38 -6.24
C GLN A 285 -0.18 -7.42 -6.94
N LYS A 286 -1.32 -7.96 -7.38
CA LYS A 286 -2.44 -7.17 -7.88
C LYS A 286 -3.34 -6.77 -6.70
N ARG A 287 -3.39 -5.48 -6.37
CA ARG A 287 -4.17 -4.96 -5.24
C ARG A 287 -5.41 -4.25 -5.74
N LYS A 288 -6.56 -4.88 -5.54
CA LYS A 288 -7.87 -4.27 -5.75
C LYS A 288 -8.15 -3.26 -4.64
N ILE A 289 -9.08 -2.35 -4.91
CA ILE A 289 -9.53 -1.40 -3.91
C ILE A 289 -10.28 -2.13 -2.79
N SER A 290 -10.01 -1.79 -1.54
CA SER A 290 -10.60 -2.41 -0.36
C SER A 290 -11.08 -1.40 0.67
N VAL A 291 -11.91 -1.83 1.62
CA VAL A 291 -12.35 -1.00 2.74
C VAL A 291 -11.13 -0.62 3.58
N GLY A 292 -11.03 0.67 3.91
CA GLY A 292 -9.91 1.23 4.66
C GLY A 292 -8.83 1.87 3.79
N ASP A 293 -8.81 1.63 2.46
CA ASP A 293 -7.92 2.34 1.55
C ASP A 293 -8.28 3.81 1.47
N LYS A 294 -7.27 4.63 1.19
CA LYS A 294 -7.41 6.08 1.15
C LYS A 294 -7.53 6.57 -0.27
N LEU A 295 -8.60 7.32 -0.53
CA LEU A 295 -8.84 8.02 -1.78
C LEU A 295 -8.79 9.52 -1.58
N ALA A 296 -8.55 10.26 -2.65
CA ALA A 296 -8.59 11.71 -2.66
C ALA A 296 -8.96 12.25 -4.03
N GLY A 297 -9.54 13.46 -4.04
CA GLY A 297 -9.60 14.29 -5.24
C GLY A 297 -8.41 15.24 -5.32
N ARG A 298 -8.43 16.16 -6.28
CA ARG A 298 -7.38 17.18 -6.48
C ARG A 298 -7.53 18.41 -5.58
N HIS A 299 -8.66 18.57 -4.89
CA HIS A 299 -9.04 19.76 -4.11
C HIS A 299 -8.78 19.62 -2.59
N GLY A 300 -7.87 18.74 -2.20
CA GLY A 300 -7.60 18.49 -0.79
C GLY A 300 -8.70 17.69 -0.07
N ASN A 301 -9.69 17.18 -0.78
CA ASN A 301 -10.71 16.27 -0.29
C ASN A 301 -10.13 14.84 -0.23
N LYS A 302 -9.92 14.37 0.97
CA LYS A 302 -9.39 13.02 1.25
C LYS A 302 -10.36 12.26 2.12
N GLY A 303 -10.47 10.96 1.87
CA GLY A 303 -11.31 10.10 2.68
C GLY A 303 -10.84 8.66 2.68
N VAL A 304 -11.37 7.90 3.62
CA VAL A 304 -11.12 6.46 3.75
C VAL A 304 -12.39 5.71 3.38
N ILE A 305 -12.25 4.64 2.64
CA ILE A 305 -13.39 3.81 2.23
C ILE A 305 -13.98 3.12 3.46
N SER A 306 -15.25 3.39 3.74
CA SER A 306 -15.99 2.79 4.84
C SER A 306 -16.72 1.51 4.42
N LYS A 307 -17.32 1.55 3.24
CA LYS A 307 -18.11 0.42 2.69
C LYS A 307 -17.98 0.37 1.18
N ILE A 308 -18.05 -0.86 0.66
CA ILE A 308 -18.25 -1.15 -0.75
C ILE A 308 -19.62 -1.81 -0.85
N LEU A 309 -20.55 -1.15 -1.54
CA LEU A 309 -21.93 -1.61 -1.68
C LEU A 309 -22.12 -2.36 -3.00
N PRO A 310 -22.97 -3.38 -3.04
CA PRO A 310 -23.43 -3.98 -4.29
C PRO A 310 -24.01 -2.90 -5.22
N VAL A 311 -23.89 -3.12 -6.52
CA VAL A 311 -24.36 -2.15 -7.53
C VAL A 311 -25.84 -1.85 -7.39
N GLU A 312 -26.62 -2.86 -7.00
CA GLU A 312 -28.07 -2.79 -6.82
C GLU A 312 -28.49 -1.92 -5.64
N ASP A 313 -27.63 -1.80 -4.62
CA ASP A 313 -27.90 -1.01 -3.40
C ASP A 313 -27.44 0.46 -3.54
N MET A 314 -26.69 0.77 -4.60
CA MET A 314 -26.22 2.13 -4.85
C MET A 314 -27.37 3.03 -5.30
N PRO A 315 -27.32 4.35 -4.96
CA PRO A 315 -28.25 5.32 -5.55
C PRO A 315 -28.06 5.36 -7.07
N PHE A 316 -29.16 5.51 -7.81
CA PHE A 316 -29.14 5.54 -9.26
C PHE A 316 -29.95 6.69 -9.86
N LEU A 317 -29.58 7.08 -11.06
CA LEU A 317 -30.24 8.13 -11.86
C LEU A 317 -31.55 7.61 -12.49
N GLU A 318 -32.35 8.51 -13.07
CA GLU A 318 -33.63 8.16 -13.73
C GLU A 318 -33.49 7.18 -14.89
N ASP A 319 -32.30 7.12 -15.54
CA ASP A 319 -31.99 6.17 -16.60
C ASP A 319 -31.49 4.80 -16.09
N GLY A 320 -31.43 4.62 -14.77
CA GLY A 320 -30.93 3.41 -14.12
C GLY A 320 -29.41 3.35 -13.93
N THR A 321 -28.65 4.40 -14.30
CA THR A 321 -27.19 4.44 -14.11
C THR A 321 -26.87 4.57 -12.62
N PRO A 322 -26.15 3.60 -12.00
CA PRO A 322 -25.75 3.66 -10.60
C PRO A 322 -24.61 4.67 -10.40
N VAL A 323 -24.60 5.33 -9.25
CA VAL A 323 -23.50 6.20 -8.84
C VAL A 323 -22.31 5.34 -8.38
N ASP A 324 -21.10 5.78 -8.70
CA ASP A 324 -19.88 5.05 -8.32
C ASP A 324 -19.40 5.36 -6.90
N VAL A 325 -19.55 6.61 -6.50
CA VAL A 325 -19.02 7.14 -5.23
C VAL A 325 -20.05 8.03 -4.55
N VAL A 326 -20.25 7.84 -3.25
CA VAL A 326 -21.09 8.72 -2.43
C VAL A 326 -20.23 9.44 -1.42
N LEU A 327 -20.22 10.77 -1.49
CA LEU A 327 -19.47 11.67 -0.62
C LEU A 327 -20.40 12.47 0.30
N ASN A 328 -19.88 12.80 1.49
CA ASN A 328 -20.64 13.62 2.44
C ASN A 328 -20.55 15.11 2.06
N PRO A 329 -21.68 15.80 1.85
CA PRO A 329 -21.70 17.22 1.52
C PRO A 329 -21.17 18.12 2.64
N LEU A 330 -21.22 17.69 3.91
CA LEU A 330 -20.69 18.45 5.05
C LEU A 330 -19.17 18.65 4.99
N GLY A 331 -18.45 17.83 4.22
CA GLY A 331 -17.02 17.98 3.99
C GLY A 331 -16.62 19.18 3.10
N VAL A 332 -17.57 19.85 2.45
CA VAL A 332 -17.27 20.94 1.51
C VAL A 332 -17.27 22.33 2.17
N PRO A 333 -18.36 22.80 2.81
CA PRO A 333 -18.46 24.19 3.23
C PRO A 333 -17.44 24.59 4.29
N GLY A 334 -17.16 23.72 5.26
CA GLY A 334 -16.19 23.99 6.32
C GLY A 334 -14.73 24.04 5.84
N ARG A 335 -14.46 23.49 4.68
CA ARG A 335 -13.10 23.43 4.10
C ARG A 335 -12.87 24.40 2.96
N MET A 336 -13.93 25.05 2.48
CA MET A 336 -13.87 26.09 1.46
C MET A 336 -13.18 25.66 0.16
N ASN A 337 -13.30 24.40 -0.21
CA ASN A 337 -12.78 23.83 -1.46
C ASN A 337 -13.91 23.66 -2.49
N ILE A 338 -14.47 24.80 -2.92
CA ILE A 338 -15.61 24.86 -3.84
C ILE A 338 -15.24 24.40 -5.24
N GLY A 339 -13.97 24.47 -5.62
CA GLY A 339 -13.49 24.00 -6.93
C GLY A 339 -13.92 22.58 -7.26
N GLN A 340 -14.08 21.70 -6.26
CA GLN A 340 -14.57 20.33 -6.49
C GLN A 340 -16.01 20.28 -7.00
N ILE A 341 -16.86 21.24 -6.60
CA ILE A 341 -18.25 21.32 -7.08
C ILE A 341 -18.29 21.79 -8.52
N LEU A 342 -17.45 22.78 -8.87
CA LEU A 342 -17.30 23.22 -10.26
C LEU A 342 -16.72 22.11 -11.15
N GLU A 343 -15.77 21.34 -10.62
CA GLU A 343 -15.21 20.17 -11.32
C GLU A 343 -16.29 19.14 -11.64
N ILE A 344 -17.14 18.74 -10.69
CA ILE A 344 -18.18 17.73 -10.95
C ILE A 344 -19.20 18.21 -11.99
N HIS A 345 -19.57 19.48 -11.96
CA HIS A 345 -20.51 20.05 -12.92
C HIS A 345 -19.91 20.09 -14.33
N LEU A 346 -18.68 20.57 -14.45
CA LEU A 346 -17.99 20.58 -15.75
C LEU A 346 -17.66 19.14 -16.21
N GLY A 347 -17.33 18.25 -15.27
CA GLY A 347 -17.14 16.82 -15.55
C GLY A 347 -18.40 16.13 -16.09
N TRP A 348 -19.58 16.49 -15.57
CA TRP A 348 -20.85 16.01 -16.13
C TRP A 348 -21.05 16.47 -17.57
N LEU A 349 -20.75 17.75 -17.84
CA LEU A 349 -20.81 18.32 -19.21
C LEU A 349 -19.83 17.59 -20.14
N ALA A 350 -18.59 17.43 -19.73
CA ALA A 350 -17.54 16.78 -20.51
C ALA A 350 -17.88 15.32 -20.87
N ALA A 351 -18.46 14.59 -19.89
CA ALA A 351 -18.84 13.18 -20.10
C ALA A 351 -20.03 13.02 -21.04
N ASN A 352 -21.05 13.88 -20.94
CA ASN A 352 -22.30 13.76 -21.72
C ASN A 352 -22.29 14.59 -23.01
N GLY A 353 -21.41 15.58 -23.12
CA GLY A 353 -21.39 16.54 -24.20
C GLY A 353 -22.47 17.61 -24.06
N TRP A 354 -22.38 18.66 -24.85
CA TRP A 354 -23.34 19.77 -24.89
C TRP A 354 -23.50 20.36 -26.28
N HIS A 355 -24.61 21.05 -26.48
CA HIS A 355 -24.91 21.86 -27.65
C HIS A 355 -25.46 23.20 -27.17
N VAL A 356 -24.78 24.30 -27.54
CA VAL A 356 -25.23 25.64 -27.17
C VAL A 356 -26.44 26.02 -27.98
N ASP A 357 -27.61 25.96 -27.35
CA ASP A 357 -28.90 26.35 -27.90
C ASP A 357 -29.33 27.76 -27.44
N ASP A 358 -30.50 28.18 -27.85
CA ASP A 358 -31.07 29.51 -27.50
C ASP A 358 -31.39 29.69 -26.01
N SER A 359 -31.21 28.64 -25.18
CA SER A 359 -31.39 28.69 -23.73
C SER A 359 -30.20 29.34 -23.00
N VAL A 360 -29.05 29.39 -23.63
CA VAL A 360 -27.83 30.06 -23.13
C VAL A 360 -27.94 31.56 -23.43
N LYS A 361 -27.57 32.41 -22.47
CA LYS A 361 -27.52 33.86 -22.68
C LYS A 361 -26.64 34.19 -23.90
N GLU A 362 -27.16 35.09 -24.78
CA GLU A 362 -26.57 35.39 -26.07
C GLU A 362 -25.08 35.84 -25.96
N GLU A 363 -24.73 36.57 -24.92
CA GLU A 363 -23.37 37.03 -24.62
C GLU A 363 -22.39 35.86 -24.40
N TRP A 364 -22.83 34.82 -23.72
CA TRP A 364 -22.02 33.61 -23.47
C TRP A 364 -21.99 32.69 -24.67
N ALA A 365 -23.12 32.59 -25.38
CA ALA A 365 -23.20 31.82 -26.61
C ALA A 365 -22.26 32.38 -27.68
N GLU A 366 -22.16 33.70 -27.84
CA GLU A 366 -21.20 34.33 -28.74
C GLU A 366 -19.77 34.08 -28.32
N ARG A 367 -19.45 34.14 -27.03
CA ARG A 367 -18.10 33.85 -26.51
C ARG A 367 -17.72 32.40 -26.74
N LEU A 368 -18.58 31.43 -26.42
CA LEU A 368 -18.35 29.99 -26.63
C LEU A 368 -18.21 29.67 -28.11
N ARG A 369 -18.99 30.27 -28.99
CA ARG A 369 -18.82 30.17 -30.45
C ARG A 369 -17.50 30.78 -30.92
N GLY A 370 -17.08 31.90 -30.33
CA GLY A 370 -15.85 32.62 -30.64
C GLY A 370 -14.59 31.80 -30.31
N ILE A 371 -14.62 31.01 -29.26
CA ILE A 371 -13.53 30.07 -28.89
C ILE A 371 -13.71 28.67 -29.48
N GLY A 372 -14.74 28.42 -30.27
CA GLY A 372 -14.96 27.12 -30.92
C GLY A 372 -15.47 26.00 -30.01
N VAL A 373 -16.04 26.33 -28.85
CA VAL A 373 -16.51 25.38 -27.82
C VAL A 373 -18.05 25.34 -27.75
N ALA A 374 -18.74 25.73 -28.81
CA ALA A 374 -20.20 25.74 -28.86
C ALA A 374 -20.82 24.34 -28.81
N ASP A 375 -20.11 23.35 -29.32
CA ASP A 375 -20.55 21.95 -29.39
C ASP A 375 -19.44 21.04 -28.88
N ALA A 376 -19.78 20.07 -28.05
CA ALA A 376 -18.88 19.03 -27.61
C ALA A 376 -19.54 17.66 -27.68
N ALA A 377 -18.83 16.69 -28.21
CA ALA A 377 -19.24 15.28 -28.21
C ALA A 377 -19.14 14.68 -26.79
N PRO A 378 -19.90 13.65 -26.47
CA PRO A 378 -19.71 12.91 -25.21
C PRO A 378 -18.29 12.39 -25.05
N GLY A 379 -17.71 12.51 -23.84
CA GLY A 379 -16.35 12.06 -23.51
C GLY A 379 -15.24 13.02 -24.00
N THR A 380 -15.54 14.29 -24.18
CA THR A 380 -14.54 15.32 -24.55
C THR A 380 -13.79 15.81 -23.32
N ASN A 381 -12.44 15.71 -23.33
CA ASN A 381 -11.61 16.31 -22.28
C ASN A 381 -11.61 17.84 -22.42
N VAL A 382 -11.82 18.54 -21.31
CA VAL A 382 -11.90 20.00 -21.25
C VAL A 382 -10.73 20.57 -20.46
N ALA A 383 -10.01 21.52 -21.05
CA ALA A 383 -8.96 22.25 -20.35
C ALA A 383 -9.53 23.55 -19.74
N THR A 384 -9.35 23.72 -18.43
CA THR A 384 -9.67 24.94 -17.69
C THR A 384 -8.40 25.45 -16.99
N PRO A 385 -7.63 26.35 -17.64
CA PRO A 385 -6.39 26.88 -17.06
C PRO A 385 -6.64 27.56 -15.73
N VAL A 386 -5.68 27.47 -14.81
CA VAL A 386 -5.75 28.12 -13.51
C VAL A 386 -5.77 29.64 -13.68
N PHE A 387 -6.70 30.34 -13.02
CA PHE A 387 -6.99 31.78 -13.10
C PHE A 387 -7.52 32.30 -14.45
N ASP A 388 -7.65 31.46 -15.44
CA ASP A 388 -8.22 31.82 -16.75
C ASP A 388 -9.13 30.70 -17.30
N GLY A 389 -9.85 30.04 -16.40
CA GLY A 389 -10.71 28.90 -16.69
C GLY A 389 -12.16 29.30 -16.98
N ALA A 390 -12.99 28.27 -17.07
CA ALA A 390 -14.44 28.41 -17.21
C ALA A 390 -15.03 29.16 -16.00
N ARG A 391 -15.93 30.09 -16.28
CA ARG A 391 -16.62 30.84 -15.23
C ARG A 391 -17.83 30.07 -14.71
N GLU A 392 -18.18 30.33 -13.45
CA GLU A 392 -19.35 29.71 -12.81
C GLU A 392 -20.63 29.88 -13.64
N ASP A 393 -20.89 31.13 -14.12
CA ASP A 393 -22.04 31.44 -14.96
C ASP A 393 -22.08 30.64 -16.27
N GLU A 394 -20.91 30.43 -16.92
CA GLU A 394 -20.80 29.66 -18.15
C GLU A 394 -21.12 28.18 -17.90
N ILE A 395 -20.63 27.60 -16.81
CA ILE A 395 -20.92 26.22 -16.41
C ILE A 395 -22.43 26.05 -16.14
N VAL A 396 -23.05 26.97 -15.38
CA VAL A 396 -24.49 26.92 -15.10
C VAL A 396 -25.31 27.05 -16.39
N GLY A 397 -24.90 27.94 -17.31
CA GLY A 397 -25.55 28.09 -18.60
C GLY A 397 -25.46 26.80 -19.45
N LEU A 398 -24.29 26.17 -19.50
CA LEU A 398 -24.05 24.94 -20.25
C LEU A 398 -24.77 23.72 -19.67
N LEU A 399 -24.97 23.66 -18.35
CA LEU A 399 -25.74 22.57 -17.72
C LEU A 399 -27.17 22.47 -18.26
N GLY A 400 -27.77 23.63 -18.63
CA GLY A 400 -29.04 23.64 -19.32
C GLY A 400 -28.99 23.16 -20.78
N SER A 401 -27.82 23.10 -21.38
CA SER A 401 -27.58 22.73 -22.77
C SER A 401 -26.94 21.35 -22.96
N THR A 402 -26.87 20.53 -21.89
CA THR A 402 -26.39 19.14 -21.99
C THR A 402 -27.18 18.33 -23.01
N LEU A 403 -26.48 17.45 -23.73
CA LEU A 403 -27.16 16.53 -24.63
C LEU A 403 -28.09 15.61 -23.82
N PRO A 404 -29.33 15.39 -24.29
CA PRO A 404 -30.25 14.46 -23.63
C PRO A 404 -29.74 13.03 -23.79
N THR A 405 -30.12 12.16 -22.83
CA THR A 405 -29.93 10.71 -22.95
C THR A 405 -30.68 10.13 -24.15
N ARG A 406 -30.47 8.85 -24.45
CA ARG A 406 -31.17 8.12 -25.51
C ARG A 406 -32.69 8.24 -25.42
N ASP A 407 -33.23 8.39 -24.22
CA ASP A 407 -34.66 8.53 -23.95
C ASP A 407 -35.16 10.00 -24.03
N GLY A 408 -34.30 10.93 -24.41
CA GLY A 408 -34.62 12.33 -24.55
C GLY A 408 -34.73 13.12 -23.23
N VAL A 409 -34.28 12.53 -22.11
CA VAL A 409 -34.33 13.13 -20.78
C VAL A 409 -32.97 13.76 -20.43
N ARG A 410 -32.99 14.96 -19.86
CA ARG A 410 -31.81 15.59 -19.24
C ARG A 410 -31.78 15.17 -17.76
N LEU A 411 -30.79 14.36 -17.37
CA LEU A 411 -30.69 13.77 -16.04
C LEU A 411 -30.29 14.78 -14.97
N VAL A 412 -29.41 15.74 -15.33
CA VAL A 412 -28.98 16.81 -14.43
C VAL A 412 -29.58 18.12 -14.88
N GLY A 413 -30.21 18.83 -13.96
CA GLY A 413 -30.81 20.14 -14.21
C GLY A 413 -29.76 21.25 -14.33
N ALA A 414 -30.20 22.46 -14.74
CA ALA A 414 -29.33 23.63 -14.84
C ALA A 414 -28.70 24.06 -13.50
N ASN A 415 -29.20 23.57 -12.38
CA ASN A 415 -28.65 23.77 -11.03
C ASN A 415 -27.58 22.71 -10.64
N GLY A 416 -27.17 21.83 -11.55
CA GLY A 416 -26.20 20.78 -11.28
C GLY A 416 -26.71 19.63 -10.40
N LYS A 417 -28.03 19.52 -10.21
CA LYS A 417 -28.65 18.50 -9.37
C LYS A 417 -29.48 17.53 -10.19
N ALA A 418 -29.45 16.27 -9.79
CA ALA A 418 -30.22 15.17 -10.36
C ALA A 418 -31.21 14.60 -9.34
N ARG A 419 -32.25 13.99 -9.81
CA ARG A 419 -33.15 13.18 -9.01
C ARG A 419 -32.55 11.76 -8.92
N LEU A 420 -32.25 11.33 -7.70
CA LEU A 420 -31.74 9.98 -7.43
C LEU A 420 -32.79 9.12 -6.77
N PHE A 421 -32.65 7.83 -6.99
CA PHE A 421 -33.47 6.77 -6.40
C PHE A 421 -32.62 5.88 -5.51
N ASP A 422 -33.19 5.41 -4.39
CA ASP A 422 -32.50 4.46 -3.49
C ASP A 422 -32.54 3.06 -4.11
N GLY A 423 -31.39 2.46 -4.36
CA GLY A 423 -31.26 1.12 -4.93
C GLY A 423 -31.97 0.03 -4.13
N ARG A 424 -32.08 0.20 -2.80
CA ARG A 424 -32.71 -0.78 -1.91
C ARG A 424 -34.23 -0.73 -1.90
N SER A 425 -34.81 0.45 -1.98
CA SER A 425 -36.27 0.65 -1.93
C SER A 425 -36.89 0.96 -3.27
N GLY A 426 -36.09 1.48 -4.22
CA GLY A 426 -36.57 2.01 -5.50
C GLY A 426 -37.32 3.35 -5.38
N GLU A 427 -37.37 3.94 -4.18
CA GLU A 427 -38.05 5.22 -3.96
C GLU A 427 -37.11 6.41 -4.27
N PRO A 428 -37.64 7.52 -4.80
CA PRO A 428 -36.85 8.70 -5.03
C PRO A 428 -36.46 9.38 -3.70
N PHE A 429 -35.26 9.95 -3.64
CA PHE A 429 -34.87 10.80 -2.53
C PHE A 429 -35.70 12.10 -2.50
N PRO A 430 -35.99 12.64 -1.31
CA PRO A 430 -36.87 13.80 -1.17
C PRO A 430 -36.31 15.07 -1.83
N ASP A 431 -34.98 15.24 -1.78
CA ASP A 431 -34.30 16.38 -2.35
C ASP A 431 -33.40 15.99 -3.53
N PRO A 432 -33.26 16.83 -4.56
CA PRO A 432 -32.34 16.61 -5.65
C PRO A 432 -30.89 16.74 -5.19
N VAL A 433 -30.02 15.84 -5.67
CA VAL A 433 -28.64 15.65 -5.26
C VAL A 433 -27.68 16.20 -6.30
N SER A 434 -26.57 16.81 -5.88
CA SER A 434 -25.49 17.21 -6.79
C SER A 434 -24.75 15.98 -7.28
N VAL A 435 -24.76 15.76 -8.60
CA VAL A 435 -24.17 14.61 -9.27
C VAL A 435 -23.29 15.09 -10.43
N GLY A 436 -22.16 14.41 -10.63
CA GLY A 436 -21.28 14.65 -11.76
C GLY A 436 -20.01 13.82 -11.68
N TYR A 437 -19.10 14.02 -12.60
CA TYR A 437 -17.84 13.28 -12.66
C TYR A 437 -16.74 14.05 -11.92
N MET A 438 -16.06 13.34 -11.03
CA MET A 438 -14.89 13.84 -10.31
C MET A 438 -13.70 12.92 -10.59
N TYR A 439 -12.52 13.51 -10.67
CA TYR A 439 -11.28 12.80 -10.83
C TYR A 439 -10.77 12.32 -9.47
N ILE A 440 -10.75 10.99 -9.27
CA ILE A 440 -10.40 10.34 -8.00
C ILE A 440 -9.05 9.65 -8.10
N LEU A 441 -8.19 9.91 -7.12
CA LEU A 441 -6.85 9.34 -6.97
C LEU A 441 -6.84 8.27 -5.88
N LYS A 442 -6.23 7.12 -6.15
CA LYS A 442 -5.88 6.13 -5.14
C LYS A 442 -4.53 6.50 -4.53
N LEU A 443 -4.47 6.69 -3.22
CA LEU A 443 -3.25 7.09 -2.55
C LEU A 443 -2.44 5.88 -2.06
N HIS A 444 -1.12 6.05 -1.95
CA HIS A 444 -0.18 5.03 -1.48
C HIS A 444 -0.26 4.83 0.06
N HIS A 445 -1.49 4.79 0.58
CA HIS A 445 -1.82 4.49 1.97
C HIS A 445 -2.82 3.33 2.01
N LEU A 446 -2.36 2.18 1.53
CA LEU A 446 -3.16 0.96 1.45
C LEU A 446 -3.23 0.26 2.80
N VAL A 447 -4.38 -0.34 3.09
CA VAL A 447 -4.60 -1.06 4.36
C VAL A 447 -3.68 -2.26 4.49
N ASP A 448 -3.44 -3.00 3.41
CA ASP A 448 -2.61 -4.21 3.42
C ASP A 448 -1.18 -3.93 3.92
N ASP A 449 -0.63 -2.76 3.64
CA ASP A 449 0.68 -2.36 4.12
C ASP A 449 0.71 -1.96 5.60
N LYS A 450 -0.46 -1.63 6.19
CA LYS A 450 -0.60 -1.09 7.55
C LYS A 450 -1.22 -2.07 8.53
N ILE A 451 -2.00 -3.03 8.06
CA ILE A 451 -2.61 -4.05 8.91
C ILE A 451 -1.54 -4.90 9.57
N HIS A 452 -1.61 -5.03 10.88
CA HIS A 452 -0.64 -5.80 11.64
C HIS A 452 -1.29 -6.35 12.91
N ALA A 453 -0.98 -7.61 13.23
CA ALA A 453 -1.37 -8.26 14.46
C ALA A 453 -0.20 -9.08 15.01
N ARG A 454 -0.16 -9.23 16.33
CA ARG A 454 0.86 -10.00 17.03
C ARG A 454 0.24 -10.74 18.20
N SER A 455 0.64 -12.00 18.38
CA SER A 455 0.45 -12.73 19.62
C SER A 455 1.77 -12.82 20.39
N THR A 456 2.76 -13.50 19.83
CA THR A 456 4.13 -13.61 20.33
C THR A 456 5.10 -13.22 19.23
N GLY A 457 6.28 -12.74 19.58
CA GLY A 457 7.29 -12.33 18.62
C GLY A 457 8.60 -11.94 19.30
N PRO A 458 9.52 -11.25 18.61
CA PRO A 458 10.80 -10.87 19.16
C PRO A 458 10.68 -9.80 20.27
N TYR A 459 11.61 -9.85 21.21
CA TYR A 459 11.73 -8.93 22.34
C TYR A 459 13.07 -8.24 22.37
N SER A 460 13.13 -7.05 22.96
CA SER A 460 14.40 -6.35 23.22
C SER A 460 15.28 -7.16 24.18
N MET A 461 16.58 -7.16 23.96
CA MET A 461 17.52 -7.92 24.81
C MET A 461 17.63 -7.35 26.23
N ILE A 462 17.63 -6.04 26.40
CA ILE A 462 17.85 -5.37 27.69
C ILE A 462 16.53 -5.25 28.46
N THR A 463 15.54 -4.61 27.88
CA THR A 463 14.26 -4.30 28.55
C THR A 463 13.27 -5.47 28.52
N GLN A 464 13.52 -6.51 27.73
CA GLN A 464 12.61 -7.64 27.50
C GLN A 464 11.20 -7.24 27.05
N GLN A 465 11.04 -6.03 26.52
CA GLN A 465 9.78 -5.54 25.96
C GLN A 465 9.61 -5.97 24.51
N PRO A 466 8.38 -6.15 24.02
CA PRO A 466 8.14 -6.39 22.59
C PRO A 466 8.76 -5.28 21.73
N LEU A 467 9.39 -5.67 20.62
CA LEU A 467 9.86 -4.71 19.64
C LEU A 467 8.68 -3.94 19.05
N GLY A 468 8.93 -2.73 18.52
CA GLY A 468 7.93 -1.93 17.81
C GLY A 468 8.04 -2.10 16.28
N GLY A 469 6.94 -1.82 15.58
CA GLY A 469 6.87 -1.79 14.12
C GLY A 469 6.47 -3.11 13.47
N LYS A 470 5.79 -3.01 12.32
CA LYS A 470 5.31 -4.17 11.54
C LYS A 470 6.46 -5.02 11.00
N ALA A 471 7.53 -4.38 10.53
CA ALA A 471 8.69 -5.06 9.92
C ALA A 471 9.43 -5.99 10.91
N GLN A 472 9.43 -5.67 12.21
CA GLN A 472 10.02 -6.50 13.25
C GLN A 472 9.00 -7.45 13.91
N PHE A 473 7.83 -7.62 13.35
CA PHE A 473 6.72 -8.34 13.98
C PHE A 473 6.49 -7.85 15.43
N GLY A 474 6.50 -6.53 15.60
CA GLY A 474 6.42 -5.86 16.88
C GLY A 474 5.01 -5.69 17.41
N GLY A 475 4.90 -5.24 18.68
CA GLY A 475 3.64 -4.90 19.32
C GLY A 475 3.28 -3.43 19.21
N GLN A 476 2.06 -3.11 19.61
CA GLN A 476 1.59 -1.74 19.73
C GLN A 476 2.17 -1.08 20.99
N ARG A 477 2.50 0.20 20.90
CA ARG A 477 2.94 0.97 22.06
C ARG A 477 1.73 1.39 22.89
N PHE A 478 1.72 0.96 24.14
CA PHE A 478 0.78 1.45 25.17
C PHE A 478 1.45 2.60 25.90
N GLY A 479 1.15 3.83 25.49
CA GLY A 479 1.81 5.04 25.99
C GLY A 479 1.31 5.49 27.36
N GLU A 480 1.90 6.57 27.88
CA GLU A 480 1.52 7.14 29.18
C GLU A 480 0.07 7.62 29.22
N MET A 481 -0.43 8.22 28.14
CA MET A 481 -1.80 8.70 28.03
C MET A 481 -2.82 7.54 28.04
N GLU A 482 -2.50 6.41 27.42
CA GLU A 482 -3.31 5.20 27.42
C GLU A 482 -3.37 4.56 28.83
N VAL A 483 -2.27 4.65 29.58
CA VAL A 483 -2.25 4.24 31.00
C VAL A 483 -3.21 5.10 31.83
N TRP A 484 -3.20 6.43 31.64
CA TRP A 484 -4.15 7.33 32.31
C TRP A 484 -5.60 7.00 31.99
N ALA A 485 -5.89 6.62 30.76
CA ALA A 485 -7.24 6.19 30.38
C ALA A 485 -7.68 4.92 31.13
N MET A 486 -6.78 3.95 31.28
CA MET A 486 -7.06 2.73 32.06
C MET A 486 -7.26 3.02 33.54
N GLU A 487 -6.47 3.94 34.11
CA GLU A 487 -6.64 4.42 35.48
C GLU A 487 -8.01 5.10 35.69
N ALA A 488 -8.44 5.92 34.73
CA ALA A 488 -9.73 6.58 34.76
C ALA A 488 -10.92 5.61 34.76
N TYR A 489 -10.79 4.46 34.08
CA TYR A 489 -11.78 3.38 34.12
C TYR A 489 -11.70 2.52 35.36
N GLY A 490 -10.64 2.63 36.17
CA GLY A 490 -10.43 1.79 37.36
C GLY A 490 -10.10 0.33 37.02
N ALA A 491 -9.61 0.05 35.81
CA ALA A 491 -9.31 -1.29 35.33
C ALA A 491 -7.91 -1.76 35.78
N ALA A 492 -7.68 -1.89 37.07
CA ALA A 492 -6.35 -2.16 37.66
C ALA A 492 -5.77 -3.51 37.23
N TYR A 493 -6.55 -4.57 37.19
CA TYR A 493 -6.08 -5.90 36.77
C TYR A 493 -5.71 -5.94 35.29
N ALA A 494 -6.50 -5.31 34.43
CA ALA A 494 -6.18 -5.20 33.00
C ALA A 494 -4.88 -4.39 32.76
N LEU A 495 -4.68 -3.29 33.49
CA LEU A 495 -3.47 -2.51 33.44
C LEU A 495 -2.26 -3.30 33.92
N GLN A 496 -2.36 -4.04 35.02
CA GLN A 496 -1.30 -4.90 35.51
C GLN A 496 -0.92 -5.97 34.49
N GLU A 497 -1.88 -6.60 33.86
CA GLU A 497 -1.66 -7.59 32.82
C GLU A 497 -0.93 -6.99 31.59
N LEU A 498 -1.33 -5.79 31.14
CA LEU A 498 -0.69 -5.07 30.02
C LEU A 498 0.77 -4.71 30.34
N LEU A 499 1.07 -4.32 31.57
CA LEU A 499 2.41 -3.88 31.99
C LEU A 499 3.36 -5.04 32.31
N THR A 500 2.86 -6.23 32.61
CA THR A 500 3.67 -7.37 33.07
C THR A 500 3.66 -8.53 32.07
N ILE A 501 2.65 -9.36 32.11
CA ILE A 501 2.53 -10.62 31.38
C ILE A 501 2.58 -10.42 29.86
N LYS A 502 1.94 -9.36 29.36
CA LYS A 502 1.91 -9.02 27.94
C LYS A 502 3.15 -8.24 27.48
N SER A 503 4.03 -7.82 28.37
CA SER A 503 5.17 -6.97 28.06
C SER A 503 6.49 -7.62 28.47
N ASP A 504 6.99 -7.37 29.68
CA ASP A 504 8.35 -7.61 30.10
C ASP A 504 8.54 -8.62 31.24
N ASP A 505 7.49 -9.26 31.72
CA ASP A 505 7.59 -10.36 32.69
C ASP A 505 7.96 -11.68 31.97
N VAL A 506 9.25 -12.01 31.93
CA VAL A 506 9.76 -13.17 31.16
C VAL A 506 9.16 -14.50 31.63
N PRO A 507 9.21 -14.88 32.93
CA PRO A 507 8.60 -16.13 33.37
C PRO A 507 7.07 -16.12 33.25
N GLY A 508 6.42 -14.98 33.46
CA GLY A 508 4.97 -14.82 33.34
C GLY A 508 4.48 -15.07 31.90
N ARG A 509 5.19 -14.61 30.89
CA ARG A 509 4.83 -14.86 29.46
C ARG A 509 4.76 -16.35 29.13
N VAL A 510 5.76 -17.12 29.58
CA VAL A 510 5.82 -18.57 29.33
C VAL A 510 4.69 -19.30 30.04
N LYS A 511 4.45 -18.97 31.31
CA LYS A 511 3.37 -19.59 32.12
C LYS A 511 1.98 -19.29 31.55
N VAL A 512 1.76 -18.05 31.06
CA VAL A 512 0.49 -17.68 30.42
C VAL A 512 0.27 -18.44 29.11
N TYR A 513 1.29 -18.56 28.28
CA TYR A 513 1.18 -19.34 27.05
C TYR A 513 0.85 -20.81 27.35
N GLU A 514 1.51 -21.40 28.35
CA GLU A 514 1.24 -22.76 28.82
C GLU A 514 -0.20 -22.91 29.36
N ALA A 515 -0.66 -21.95 30.17
CA ALA A 515 -2.02 -21.95 30.71
C ALA A 515 -3.10 -21.85 29.63
N ILE A 516 -2.87 -21.00 28.61
CA ILE A 516 -3.78 -20.87 27.44
C ILE A 516 -3.86 -22.20 26.68
N VAL A 517 -2.71 -22.84 26.41
CA VAL A 517 -2.67 -24.13 25.70
C VAL A 517 -3.37 -25.23 26.48
N LYS A 518 -3.23 -25.25 27.82
CA LYS A 518 -3.89 -26.20 28.71
C LYS A 518 -5.35 -25.88 29.03
N GLY A 519 -5.81 -24.66 28.73
CA GLY A 519 -7.15 -24.17 29.06
C GLY A 519 -7.32 -23.83 30.56
N GLU A 520 -6.25 -23.53 31.26
CA GLU A 520 -6.20 -23.15 32.67
C GLU A 520 -6.33 -21.63 32.85
N ASN A 521 -6.59 -21.19 34.08
CA ASN A 521 -6.63 -19.77 34.43
C ASN A 521 -5.23 -19.13 34.31
N ILE A 522 -5.20 -17.87 33.91
CA ILE A 522 -3.96 -17.08 33.80
C ILE A 522 -3.35 -16.93 35.20
N PRO A 523 -2.05 -17.25 35.39
CA PRO A 523 -1.36 -17.12 36.67
C PRO A 523 -1.17 -15.65 37.07
N ASP A 524 -0.89 -15.41 38.33
CA ASP A 524 -0.56 -14.07 38.84
C ASP A 524 0.70 -13.53 38.17
N SER A 525 0.70 -12.21 37.92
CA SER A 525 1.81 -11.51 37.29
C SER A 525 3.01 -11.36 38.22
N GLY A 526 4.21 -11.43 37.64
CA GLY A 526 5.48 -11.19 38.31
C GLY A 526 5.89 -9.70 38.35
N ILE A 527 7.18 -9.47 38.51
CA ILE A 527 7.77 -8.13 38.52
C ILE A 527 8.29 -7.83 37.13
N PRO A 528 8.00 -6.62 36.57
CA PRO A 528 8.51 -6.20 35.27
C PRO A 528 10.04 -6.19 35.22
N GLU A 529 10.63 -6.69 34.14
CA GLU A 529 12.09 -6.68 33.96
C GLU A 529 12.66 -5.25 33.87
N SER A 530 11.92 -4.34 33.24
CA SER A 530 12.29 -2.92 33.18
C SER A 530 12.38 -2.27 34.56
N PHE A 531 11.58 -2.71 35.53
CA PHE A 531 11.69 -2.26 36.93
C PHE A 531 12.97 -2.80 37.57
N LYS A 532 13.36 -4.06 37.33
CA LYS A 532 14.62 -4.64 37.80
C LYS A 532 15.81 -3.88 37.23
N VAL A 533 15.81 -3.54 35.92
CA VAL A 533 16.84 -2.72 35.29
C VAL A 533 16.95 -1.35 35.96
N LEU A 534 15.82 -0.68 36.24
CA LEU A 534 15.82 0.62 36.94
C LEU A 534 16.47 0.52 38.33
N ILE A 535 16.14 -0.50 39.11
CA ILE A 535 16.74 -0.71 40.44
C ILE A 535 18.27 -0.94 40.33
N LYS A 536 18.71 -1.75 39.37
CA LYS A 536 20.16 -1.99 39.13
C LYS A 536 20.88 -0.72 38.67
N GLU A 537 20.27 0.09 37.84
CA GLU A 537 20.81 1.40 37.45
C GLU A 537 20.94 2.36 38.66
N MET A 538 19.93 2.39 39.54
CA MET A 538 20.02 3.19 40.76
C MET A 538 21.11 2.68 41.71
N GLN A 539 21.27 1.38 41.86
CA GLN A 539 22.32 0.75 42.66
C GLN A 539 23.71 1.05 42.06
N SER A 540 23.85 1.11 40.71
CA SER A 540 25.10 1.48 40.04
C SER A 540 25.55 2.92 40.36
N LEU A 541 24.59 3.80 40.67
CA LEU A 541 24.85 5.17 41.15
C LEU A 541 25.16 5.24 42.64
N CYS A 542 25.47 4.13 43.29
CA CYS A 542 25.73 4.02 44.75
C CYS A 542 24.51 4.36 45.64
N LEU A 543 23.30 4.28 45.10
CA LEU A 543 22.08 4.41 45.91
C LEU A 543 21.65 3.04 46.43
N ASN A 544 21.49 2.88 47.73
CA ASN A 544 20.95 1.64 48.29
C ASN A 544 19.43 1.65 48.10
N VAL A 545 18.94 0.77 47.24
CA VAL A 545 17.51 0.59 46.99
C VAL A 545 17.14 -0.85 47.29
N GLU A 546 16.21 -1.04 48.21
CA GLU A 546 15.67 -2.32 48.63
C GLU A 546 14.16 -2.33 48.43
N VAL A 547 13.61 -3.41 47.88
CA VAL A 547 12.16 -3.61 47.77
C VAL A 547 11.73 -4.50 48.93
N LEU A 548 10.88 -3.95 49.77
CA LEU A 548 10.38 -4.66 50.96
C LEU A 548 8.95 -5.16 50.73
N SER A 549 8.69 -6.38 51.11
CA SER A 549 7.34 -6.93 51.23
C SER A 549 6.57 -6.28 52.37
N GLN A 550 5.27 -6.45 52.40
CA GLN A 550 4.40 -5.96 53.49
C GLN A 550 4.82 -6.49 54.89
N ASP A 551 5.47 -7.64 54.91
CA ASP A 551 6.00 -8.28 56.14
C ASP A 551 7.40 -7.76 56.53
N GLY A 552 7.97 -6.78 55.80
CA GLY A 552 9.30 -6.24 56.04
C GLY A 552 10.46 -7.10 55.57
N SER A 553 10.20 -8.20 54.89
CA SER A 553 11.24 -9.02 54.25
C SER A 553 11.70 -8.40 52.95
N SER A 554 13.00 -8.42 52.70
CA SER A 554 13.59 -7.93 51.43
C SER A 554 13.26 -8.89 50.29
N ILE A 555 12.76 -8.36 49.18
CA ILE A 555 12.55 -9.11 47.95
C ILE A 555 13.83 -8.98 47.11
N GLU A 556 14.54 -10.09 46.90
CA GLU A 556 15.71 -10.12 46.01
C GLU A 556 15.27 -9.97 44.56
N MET A 557 15.81 -8.95 43.89
CA MET A 557 15.65 -8.72 42.45
C MET A 557 16.72 -9.50 41.71
N ARG A 558 16.36 -10.67 41.21
CA ARG A 558 17.26 -11.53 40.42
C ARG A 558 17.19 -11.18 38.93
N ASP A 559 18.25 -11.48 38.20
CA ASP A 559 18.31 -11.28 36.77
C ASP A 559 17.46 -12.32 36.00
N ALA A 560 17.00 -11.98 34.80
CA ALA A 560 16.14 -12.86 34.00
C ALA A 560 16.78 -14.22 33.69
N GLU A 561 18.12 -14.29 33.57
CA GLU A 561 18.84 -15.54 33.39
C GLU A 561 18.74 -16.47 34.61
N GLU A 562 18.84 -15.93 35.84
CA GLU A 562 18.71 -16.71 37.05
C GLU A 562 17.29 -17.24 37.26
N ASP A 563 16.28 -16.44 36.90
CA ASP A 563 14.87 -16.86 36.94
C ASP A 563 14.56 -17.98 35.94
N VAL A 564 15.18 -17.95 34.73
CA VAL A 564 15.06 -19.00 33.74
C VAL A 564 15.78 -20.28 34.16
N PHE A 565 16.97 -20.17 34.77
CA PHE A 565 17.70 -21.33 35.29
C PHE A 565 16.90 -22.06 36.38
N ARG A 566 16.28 -21.31 37.29
CA ARG A 566 15.46 -21.89 38.37
C ARG A 566 14.17 -22.51 37.83
N ALA A 567 13.49 -21.87 36.91
CA ALA A 567 12.32 -22.43 36.26
C ALA A 567 12.65 -23.75 35.52
N ALA A 568 13.83 -23.82 34.90
CA ALA A 568 14.30 -25.06 34.30
C ALA A 568 14.63 -26.14 35.35
N GLU A 569 15.23 -25.75 36.48
CA GLU A 569 15.55 -26.63 37.60
C GLU A 569 14.27 -27.16 38.26
N GLU A 570 13.25 -26.34 38.46
CA GLU A 570 11.91 -26.74 38.95
C GLU A 570 11.18 -27.70 37.99
N LEU A 571 11.46 -27.61 36.70
CA LEU A 571 10.97 -28.52 35.64
C LEU A 571 11.87 -29.77 35.48
N GLY A 572 12.93 -29.92 36.30
CA GLY A 572 13.87 -31.04 36.22
C GLY A 572 14.82 -31.00 35.02
N ILE A 573 14.99 -29.82 34.39
CA ILE A 573 15.88 -29.61 33.26
C ILE A 573 17.19 -29.01 33.80
N ASP A 574 18.28 -29.82 33.82
CA ASP A 574 19.59 -29.37 34.27
C ASP A 574 20.30 -28.56 33.15
N LEU A 575 20.27 -27.24 33.26
CA LEU A 575 20.96 -26.30 32.40
C LEU A 575 22.39 -25.97 32.87
N SER A 576 22.85 -26.54 34.01
CA SER A 576 24.12 -26.18 34.66
C SER A 576 25.37 -26.74 33.98
N ARG A 577 25.25 -27.58 32.94
CA ARG A 577 26.39 -28.06 32.17
C ARG A 577 26.88 -27.06 31.11
N ARG A 578 27.29 -25.85 31.54
CA ARG A 578 28.29 -25.07 30.82
C ARG A 578 29.66 -25.59 31.24
N GLU A 579 30.35 -26.38 30.42
CA GLU A 579 31.78 -26.54 30.57
C GLU A 579 32.45 -25.18 30.34
N PRO A 580 33.39 -24.76 31.22
CA PRO A 580 34.10 -23.50 31.05
C PRO A 580 34.90 -23.56 29.75
N SER A 581 34.58 -22.69 28.80
CA SER A 581 35.47 -22.46 27.65
C SER A 581 36.77 -21.87 28.20
N SER A 582 37.85 -22.65 28.10
CA SER A 582 39.20 -22.16 28.31
C SER A 582 39.49 -21.04 27.31
N VAL A 583 39.47 -19.82 27.79
CA VAL A 583 40.10 -18.67 27.13
C VAL A 583 41.59 -18.87 27.35
N GLU A 584 42.30 -19.47 26.40
CA GLU A 584 43.73 -19.29 26.29
C GLU A 584 43.99 -18.09 25.36
N GLU A 585 44.65 -17.09 25.97
CA GLU A 585 45.27 -15.95 25.32
C GLU A 585 46.19 -16.40 24.17
N VAL A 586 46.04 -15.82 22.98
CA VAL A 586 47.13 -15.21 22.17
C VAL A 586 46.55 -14.12 21.29
#